data_711dbb44f636ac65400ff0af922650f9
#
_entry.id   711dbb44f636ac65400ff0af922650f9
#
_cell.length_a   1.000
_cell.length_b   1.000
_cell.length_c   1.000
_cell.angle_alpha   90.00
_cell.angle_beta   90.00
_cell.angle_gamma   90.00
#
_symmetry.space_group_name_H-M   'P 1'
#
loop_
_entity.id
_entity.type
_entity.pdbx_description
1 polymer ?
#
loop_
_entity_poly.entity_id
_entity_poly.type
_entity_poly.pdbx_seq_one_letter_code
_entity_poly.pdbx_strand_id
1 'polypeptide(L)'
;MKRVRKLTRGDTFSLEVEITENGEYQTVDKMFLTVKENYSADEVLFQKKIGDGIELKDNKYLISIYPEDTNDFEYKQYVYDIEIIKGNIKKTLEVGILRICDEVTFAVDEV
;
A
#
# COMPACT_ATOMS: atom_id res chain seq x y z
N MET A 1 16.48 7.16 0.23
CA MET A 1 15.78 7.41 -1.05
C MET A 1 14.33 6.99 -0.91
N LYS A 2 13.42 7.81 -1.38
CA LYS A 2 12.00 7.49 -1.35
C LYS A 2 11.62 6.69 -2.60
N ARG A 3 10.84 5.65 -2.38
CA ARG A 3 10.32 4.85 -3.47
C ARG A 3 9.11 5.52 -4.09
N VAL A 4 8.97 5.40 -5.40
CA VAL A 4 7.78 5.87 -6.11
C VAL A 4 7.04 4.66 -6.65
N ARG A 5 5.77 4.53 -6.29
CA ARG A 5 4.89 3.51 -6.83
C ARG A 5 3.78 4.18 -7.62
N LYS A 6 3.54 3.68 -8.81
CA LYS A 6 2.49 4.21 -9.68
C LYS A 6 1.28 3.30 -9.64
N LEU A 7 0.11 3.89 -9.51
CA LEU A 7 -1.15 3.18 -9.49
C LEU A 7 -2.14 3.90 -10.40
N THR A 8 -2.71 3.18 -11.35
CA THR A 8 -3.78 3.74 -12.18
C THR A 8 -5.06 3.75 -11.35
N ARG A 9 -5.70 4.92 -11.28
CA ARG A 9 -6.95 5.07 -10.54
C ARG A 9 -8.00 4.10 -11.07
N GLY A 10 -8.66 3.40 -10.15
CA GLY A 10 -9.69 2.43 -10.53
C GLY A 10 -9.17 1.04 -10.81
N ASP A 11 -7.84 0.84 -10.82
CA ASP A 11 -7.27 -0.50 -10.98
C ASP A 11 -7.11 -1.18 -9.62
N THR A 12 -7.09 -2.49 -9.63
CA THR A 12 -6.66 -3.28 -8.48
C THR A 12 -5.15 -3.36 -8.49
N PHE A 13 -4.55 -3.06 -7.36
CA PHE A 13 -3.09 -3.08 -7.20
C PHE A 13 -2.72 -3.98 -6.04
N SER A 14 -1.72 -4.83 -6.24
CA SER A 14 -1.24 -5.72 -5.19
C SER A 14 0.26 -5.55 -4.99
N LEU A 15 0.67 -5.58 -3.72
CA LEU A 15 2.05 -5.44 -3.32
C LEU A 15 2.41 -6.58 -2.38
N GLU A 16 3.50 -7.27 -2.67
CA GLU A 16 4.00 -8.34 -1.81
C GLU A 16 5.12 -7.81 -0.90
N VAL A 17 5.05 -8.17 0.37
CA VAL A 17 6.07 -7.81 1.35
C VAL A 17 6.59 -9.08 2.00
N GLU A 18 7.91 -9.28 1.93
CA GLU A 18 8.57 -10.40 2.59
C GLU A 18 9.32 -9.88 3.82
N ILE A 19 9.14 -10.55 4.94
CA ILE A 19 9.90 -10.27 6.16
C ILE A 19 10.83 -11.44 6.38
N THR A 20 12.13 -11.18 6.33
CA THR A 20 13.12 -12.25 6.52
C THR A 20 14.16 -11.84 7.55
N GLU A 21 14.70 -12.83 8.25
CA GLU A 21 15.79 -12.65 9.18
C GLU A 21 16.70 -13.86 9.05
N ASN A 22 17.98 -13.62 8.76
CA ASN A 22 18.97 -14.69 8.53
C ASN A 22 18.52 -15.70 7.47
N GLY A 23 17.83 -15.21 6.43
CA GLY A 23 17.36 -16.04 5.33
C GLY A 23 16.07 -16.79 5.59
N GLU A 24 15.47 -16.63 6.76
CA GLU A 24 14.23 -17.30 7.11
C GLU A 24 13.07 -16.32 7.14
N TYR A 25 11.89 -16.76 6.67
CA TYR A 25 10.69 -15.95 6.70
C TYR A 25 10.22 -15.74 8.15
N GLN A 26 9.83 -14.51 8.44
CA GLN A 26 9.32 -14.13 9.75
C GLN A 26 7.90 -13.62 9.62
N THR A 27 7.11 -13.82 10.68
CA THR A 27 5.78 -13.22 10.77
C THR A 27 5.84 -12.03 11.71
N VAL A 28 4.91 -11.09 11.54
CA VAL A 28 4.79 -9.92 12.37
C VAL A 28 3.40 -9.89 13.00
N ASP A 29 3.26 -9.18 14.13
CA ASP A 29 1.99 -9.10 14.82
C ASP A 29 1.03 -8.16 14.10
N LYS A 30 1.56 -7.07 13.56
CA LYS A 30 0.77 -6.07 12.83
C LYS A 30 1.56 -5.55 11.65
N MET A 31 0.83 -5.22 10.60
CA MET A 31 1.37 -4.53 9.43
C MET A 31 0.35 -3.53 8.95
N PHE A 32 0.81 -2.34 8.61
CA PHE A 32 -0.05 -1.26 8.11
C PHE A 32 0.54 -0.66 6.84
N LEU A 33 -0.31 -0.45 5.86
CA LEU A 33 -0.04 0.47 4.75
C LEU A 33 -0.92 1.69 4.99
N THR A 34 -0.32 2.85 5.12
CA THR A 34 -1.04 4.09 5.38
C THR A 34 -0.78 5.07 4.26
N VAL A 35 -1.82 5.68 3.72
CA VAL A 35 -1.74 6.67 2.65
C VAL A 35 -2.32 7.99 3.13
N LYS A 36 -1.56 9.06 2.91
CA LYS A 36 -1.94 10.43 3.27
C LYS A 36 -1.69 11.36 2.09
N GLU A 37 -2.28 12.53 2.14
CA GLU A 37 -2.05 13.54 1.12
C GLU A 37 -0.62 14.07 1.14
N ASN A 38 -0.07 14.26 2.34
CA ASN A 38 1.32 14.66 2.53
C ASN A 38 1.78 14.23 3.93
N TYR A 39 3.07 14.34 4.21
CA TYR A 39 3.63 13.83 5.47
C TYR A 39 3.11 14.57 6.70
N SER A 40 2.76 15.82 6.58
CA SER A 40 2.26 16.61 7.71
C SER A 40 0.74 16.57 7.87
N ALA A 41 0.04 15.88 6.97
CA ALA A 41 -1.41 15.75 7.08
C ALA A 41 -1.78 14.89 8.28
N ASP A 42 -2.81 15.28 9.01
CA ASP A 42 -3.32 14.49 10.12
C ASP A 42 -4.30 13.42 9.64
N GLU A 43 -4.96 13.66 8.52
CA GLU A 43 -5.96 12.75 7.99
C GLU A 43 -5.34 11.61 7.22
N VAL A 44 -5.74 10.39 7.57
CA VAL A 44 -5.39 9.19 6.82
C VAL A 44 -6.44 9.02 5.73
N LEU A 45 -5.99 8.96 4.47
CA LEU A 45 -6.91 8.78 3.35
C LEU A 45 -7.42 7.35 3.28
N PHE A 46 -6.52 6.39 3.40
CA PHE A 46 -6.92 5.01 3.66
C PHE A 46 -5.76 4.25 4.32
N GLN A 47 -6.09 3.14 4.95
CA GLN A 47 -5.11 2.30 5.62
C GLN A 47 -5.48 0.85 5.42
N LYS A 48 -4.50 0.02 5.11
CA LYS A 48 -4.66 -1.43 5.04
C LYS A 48 -3.94 -2.05 6.24
N LYS A 49 -4.49 -3.14 6.74
CA LYS A 49 -3.91 -3.85 7.88
C LYS A 49 -4.18 -5.34 7.76
N ILE A 50 -3.48 -6.15 8.55
CA ILE A 50 -3.69 -7.59 8.55
C ILE A 50 -5.15 -7.89 8.92
N GLY A 51 -5.82 -8.66 8.08
CA GLY A 51 -7.24 -8.95 8.22
C GLY A 51 -8.15 -7.96 7.50
N ASP A 52 -7.59 -6.87 6.99
CA ASP A 52 -8.36 -5.84 6.29
C ASP A 52 -7.46 -5.24 5.19
N GLY A 53 -7.31 -5.96 4.10
CA GLY A 53 -6.51 -5.56 2.96
C GLY A 53 -5.10 -6.15 2.94
N ILE A 54 -4.65 -6.74 4.03
CA ILE A 54 -3.35 -7.43 4.08
C ILE A 54 -3.57 -8.84 4.57
N GLU A 55 -3.05 -9.82 3.81
CA GLU A 55 -3.11 -11.22 4.23
C GLU A 55 -1.75 -11.88 4.05
N LEU A 56 -1.47 -12.86 4.91
CA LEU A 56 -0.26 -13.70 4.81
C LEU A 56 -0.58 -14.88 3.91
N LYS A 57 0.19 -15.03 2.84
CA LYS A 57 0.00 -16.10 1.88
C LYS A 57 1.36 -16.55 1.38
N ASP A 58 1.66 -17.85 1.50
CA ASP A 58 2.93 -18.44 1.05
C ASP A 58 4.15 -17.69 1.60
N ASN A 59 4.12 -17.36 2.90
CA ASN A 59 5.18 -16.63 3.62
C ASN A 59 5.38 -15.19 3.17
N LYS A 60 4.43 -14.64 2.42
CA LYS A 60 4.47 -13.24 1.98
C LYS A 60 3.21 -12.54 2.44
N TYR A 61 3.36 -11.28 2.81
CA TYR A 61 2.21 -10.43 3.11
C TYR A 61 1.75 -9.78 1.82
N LEU A 62 0.50 -10.02 1.44
CA LEU A 62 -0.09 -9.45 0.24
C LEU A 62 -0.96 -8.27 0.65
N ILE A 63 -0.58 -7.09 0.19
CA ILE A 63 -1.34 -5.86 0.42
C ILE A 63 -2.14 -5.59 -0.85
N SER A 64 -3.45 -5.44 -0.72
CA SER A 64 -4.32 -5.21 -1.87
C SER A 64 -4.98 -3.84 -1.77
N ILE A 65 -4.90 -3.07 -2.86
CA ILE A 65 -5.58 -1.80 -3.01
C ILE A 65 -6.61 -1.98 -4.10
N TYR A 66 -7.86 -1.68 -3.79
CA TYR A 66 -8.98 -1.92 -4.69
C TYR A 66 -9.45 -0.62 -5.35
N PRO A 67 -10.24 -0.71 -6.44
CA PRO A 67 -10.75 0.48 -7.12
C PRO A 67 -11.43 1.48 -6.19
N GLU A 68 -12.24 1.00 -5.26
CA GLU A 68 -12.96 1.88 -4.33
C GLU A 68 -12.04 2.66 -3.39
N ASP A 69 -10.81 2.21 -3.19
CA ASP A 69 -9.86 2.91 -2.34
C ASP A 69 -9.37 4.21 -2.97
N THR A 70 -9.32 4.27 -4.29
CA THR A 70 -8.71 5.38 -5.02
C THR A 70 -9.66 6.11 -5.97
N ASN A 71 -10.92 5.68 -6.08
CA ASN A 71 -11.88 6.28 -7.02
C ASN A 71 -12.03 7.80 -6.88
N ASP A 72 -11.92 8.31 -5.66
CA ASP A 72 -12.08 9.72 -5.39
C ASP A 72 -10.76 10.49 -5.38
N PHE A 73 -9.65 9.82 -5.67
CA PHE A 73 -8.34 10.45 -5.66
C PHE A 73 -8.12 11.29 -6.92
N GLU A 74 -7.45 12.42 -6.74
CA GLU A 74 -7.00 13.23 -7.86
C GLU A 74 -5.74 12.61 -8.48
N TYR A 75 -5.48 12.92 -9.74
CA TYR A 75 -4.27 12.44 -10.44
C TYR A 75 -3.09 13.26 -9.98
N LYS A 76 -2.48 12.86 -8.88
CA LYS A 76 -1.33 13.53 -8.30
C LYS A 76 -0.54 12.56 -7.43
N GLN A 77 0.41 13.09 -6.72
CA GLN A 77 1.24 12.31 -5.80
C GLN A 77 0.68 12.39 -4.38
N TYR A 78 0.69 11.24 -3.72
CA TYR A 78 0.36 11.08 -2.31
C TYR A 78 1.56 10.45 -1.63
N VAL A 79 1.55 10.39 -0.32
CA VAL A 79 2.62 9.74 0.44
C VAL A 79 2.07 8.49 1.12
N TYR A 80 2.95 7.50 1.31
CA TYR A 80 2.57 6.29 2.01
C TYR A 80 3.74 5.78 2.84
N ASP A 81 3.42 4.95 3.82
CA ASP A 81 4.44 4.14 4.49
C ASP A 81 3.91 2.74 4.75
N ILE A 82 4.84 1.81 4.97
CA ILE A 82 4.54 0.45 5.40
C ILE A 82 5.24 0.27 6.73
N GLU A 83 4.47 -0.05 7.76
CA GLU A 83 4.96 -0.17 9.12
C GLU A 83 4.60 -1.53 9.68
N ILE A 84 5.52 -2.11 10.45
CA ILE A 84 5.28 -3.38 11.14
C ILE A 84 5.48 -3.23 12.64
N ILE A 85 4.79 -4.07 13.38
CA ILE A 85 4.95 -4.20 14.82
C ILE A 85 5.13 -5.68 15.13
N LYS A 86 6.20 -5.99 15.86
CA LYS A 86 6.45 -7.34 16.35
C LYS A 86 6.91 -7.24 17.81
N GLY A 87 6.08 -7.73 18.73
CA GLY A 87 6.33 -7.56 20.15
C GLY A 87 6.40 -6.09 20.51
N ASN A 88 7.52 -5.66 21.06
CA ASN A 88 7.74 -4.27 21.44
C ASN A 88 8.45 -3.46 20.36
N ILE A 89 8.72 -4.06 19.21
CA ILE A 89 9.44 -3.42 18.13
C ILE A 89 8.49 -2.88 17.08
N LYS A 90 8.63 -1.60 16.77
CA LYS A 90 7.89 -0.91 15.74
C LYS A 90 8.89 -0.42 14.70
N LYS A 91 8.66 -0.75 13.44
CA LYS A 91 9.61 -0.42 12.38
C LYS A 91 8.89 0.01 11.12
N THR A 92 9.38 1.08 10.51
CA THR A 92 8.92 1.50 9.18
C THR A 92 9.79 0.80 8.15
N LEU A 93 9.16 -0.02 7.32
CA LEU A 93 9.85 -0.78 6.27
C LEU A 93 10.07 0.03 5.01
N GLU A 94 9.11 0.88 4.67
CA GLU A 94 9.14 1.61 3.42
C GLU A 94 8.41 2.93 3.60
N VAL A 95 8.97 3.99 3.05
CA VAL A 95 8.34 5.30 2.95
C VAL A 95 8.45 5.73 1.51
N GLY A 96 7.38 6.22 0.93
CA GLY A 96 7.44 6.55 -0.48
C GLY A 96 6.33 7.46 -0.95
N ILE A 97 6.29 7.59 -2.27
CA ILE A 97 5.30 8.38 -2.99
C ILE A 97 4.41 7.40 -3.75
N LEU A 98 3.10 7.57 -3.58
CA LEU A 98 2.11 6.86 -4.36
C LEU A 98 1.57 7.84 -5.41
N ARG A 99 1.86 7.56 -6.66
CA ARG A 99 1.42 8.42 -7.76
C ARG A 99 0.17 7.82 -8.40
N ILE A 100 -0.91 8.57 -8.35
CA ILE A 100 -2.17 8.16 -8.96
C ILE A 100 -2.20 8.65 -10.39
N CYS A 101 -2.26 7.72 -11.31
CA CYS A 101 -2.22 7.99 -12.75
C CYS A 101 -3.61 7.88 -13.37
N ASP A 102 -3.80 8.60 -14.46
CA ASP A 102 -5.04 8.58 -15.20
C ASP A 102 -5.19 7.26 -15.96
N GLU A 103 -6.42 6.86 -16.19
CA GLU A 103 -6.75 5.72 -17.02
C GLU A 103 -6.61 6.13 -18.50
N VAL A 104 -6.05 5.23 -19.29
CA VAL A 104 -5.98 5.42 -20.74
C VAL A 104 -7.15 4.72 -21.41
N THR A 105 -7.49 3.52 -20.94
CA THR A 105 -8.56 2.72 -21.51
C THR A 105 -9.72 2.67 -20.53
N PHE A 106 -10.86 3.27 -20.85
CA PHE A 106 -11.99 3.24 -19.94
C PHE A 106 -13.32 2.95 -20.63
N ALA A 107 -13.61 3.50 -21.77
CA ALA A 107 -14.89 3.30 -22.43
C ALA A 107 -14.78 2.67 -23.80
N VAL A 108 -13.60 2.51 -24.31
CA VAL A 108 -13.37 2.10 -25.70
C VAL A 108 -13.80 0.66 -25.94
N ASP A 109 -13.59 -0.18 -24.98
CA ASP A 109 -13.89 -1.60 -25.04
C ASP A 109 -15.37 -1.92 -24.88
N GLU A 110 -16.17 -0.94 -24.62
CA GLU A 110 -17.60 -1.10 -24.49
C GLU A 110 -18.34 -1.09 -25.81
N VAL A 111 -17.62 -0.87 -26.85
CA VAL A 111 -18.16 -0.77 -28.19
C VAL A 111 -18.70 -2.10 -28.67
#